data_ea7d81f7d59f01eedbbcea05c9b00632
#
_entry.id   ea7d81f7d59f01eedbbcea05c9b00632
#
_cell.length_a   1.000
_cell.length_b   1.000
_cell.length_c   1.000
_cell.angle_alpha   90.00
_cell.angle_beta   90.00
_cell.angle_gamma   90.00
#
_symmetry.space_group_name_H-M   'P 1'
#
loop_
_entity.id
_entity.type
_entity.pdbx_description
1 polymer ?
#
loop_
_entity_poly.entity_id
_entity_poly.type
_entity_poly.pdbx_seq_one_letter_code
_entity_poly.pdbx_strand_id
1 'polypeptide(L)'
;KNDTSTGGVEGHGGESDRYASLAARYKAGALEAVLVADTTMYGTYRTGTAASKDDGWTVTFGGNYTFDGGVKVLAFTQFFGDQELPAFRGGVGTDGIMAVTGDKGYGFVDGWGASFGVHYPVAGGTLKGQIAYRDMDNQNDVDFTRWTVAAGYDYSLSKRTAVYAMAGYSQEKLEQAKKESATPNGYQIVIGTVHRF
;
A
#
# COMPACT_ATOMS: atom_id res chain seq x y z
N LYS A 1 0.58 -6.94 18.73
CA LYS A 1 1.92 -7.56 18.78
C LYS A 1 2.45 -7.39 20.19
N ASN A 2 2.59 -8.46 20.94
CA ASN A 2 3.15 -8.40 22.29
C ASN A 2 4.68 -8.28 22.18
N ASP A 3 5.25 -7.32 22.90
CA ASP A 3 6.69 -7.24 23.04
C ASP A 3 7.16 -8.31 24.02
N THR A 4 7.90 -9.30 23.54
CA THR A 4 8.51 -10.36 24.33
C THR A 4 9.99 -10.08 24.63
N SER A 5 10.49 -8.88 24.33
CA SER A 5 11.91 -8.54 24.46
C SER A 5 12.38 -8.40 25.93
N THR A 6 11.47 -8.33 26.87
CA THR A 6 11.75 -8.20 28.29
C THR A 6 11.53 -9.48 29.10
N GLY A 7 12.13 -10.58 28.67
CA GLY A 7 12.30 -11.74 29.55
C GLY A 7 11.04 -12.56 29.85
N GLY A 8 10.10 -12.64 28.91
CA GLY A 8 8.98 -13.59 29.02
C GLY A 8 7.86 -13.15 29.96
N VAL A 9 7.81 -11.90 30.36
CA VAL A 9 6.65 -11.33 31.03
C VAL A 9 5.64 -10.90 29.98
N GLU A 10 4.45 -11.48 30.00
CA GLU A 10 3.36 -11.01 29.15
C GLU A 10 3.12 -9.52 29.45
N GLY A 11 3.18 -8.69 28.41
CA GLY A 11 2.98 -7.25 28.56
C GLY A 11 1.62 -6.96 29.17
N HIS A 12 1.60 -6.03 30.11
CA HIS A 12 0.33 -5.52 30.66
C HIS A 12 -0.45 -4.82 29.53
N GLY A 13 -1.77 -4.76 29.65
CA GLY A 13 -2.67 -4.32 28.59
C GLY A 13 -2.41 -2.93 27.97
N GLY A 14 -1.51 -2.11 28.51
CA GLY A 14 -1.02 -0.86 27.92
C GLY A 14 0.25 -1.00 27.07
N GLU A 15 0.86 -2.17 27.07
CA GLU A 15 2.14 -2.44 26.40
C GLU A 15 1.98 -3.17 25.06
N SER A 16 0.77 -3.41 24.60
CA SER A 16 0.48 -4.11 23.34
C SER A 16 -0.22 -3.19 22.37
N ASP A 17 0.16 -3.28 21.09
CA ASP A 17 -0.58 -2.62 20.03
C ASP A 17 -1.97 -3.24 19.90
N ARG A 18 -2.96 -2.40 19.69
CA ARG A 18 -4.36 -2.79 19.45
C ARG A 18 -4.80 -2.24 18.11
N TYR A 19 -5.67 -2.97 17.46
CA TYR A 19 -6.21 -2.58 16.17
C TYR A 19 -7.72 -2.64 16.19
N ALA A 20 -8.37 -1.64 15.64
CA ALA A 20 -9.81 -1.61 15.43
C ALA A 20 -10.10 -1.12 14.01
N SER A 21 -11.10 -1.72 13.36
CA SER A 21 -11.53 -1.31 12.04
C SER A 21 -13.03 -1.40 11.86
N LEU A 22 -13.58 -0.53 11.02
CA LEU A 22 -14.95 -0.54 10.56
C LEU A 22 -14.96 -0.42 9.04
N ALA A 23 -15.78 -1.25 8.38
CA ALA A 23 -15.94 -1.20 6.93
C ALA A 23 -17.41 -1.15 6.53
N ALA A 24 -17.71 -0.39 5.50
CA ALA A 24 -19.00 -0.37 4.83
C ALA A 24 -18.81 -0.67 3.34
N ARG A 25 -19.66 -1.53 2.79
CA ARG A 25 -19.66 -1.88 1.37
C ARG A 25 -21.03 -1.61 0.79
N TYR A 26 -21.05 -0.93 -0.34
CA TYR A 26 -22.24 -0.67 -1.14
C TYR A 26 -22.10 -1.39 -2.49
N LYS A 27 -23.14 -2.08 -2.92
CA LYS A 27 -23.18 -2.73 -4.23
C LYS A 27 -24.56 -2.52 -4.86
N ALA A 28 -24.58 -1.92 -6.05
CA ALA A 28 -25.79 -1.69 -6.82
C ALA A 28 -25.47 -1.86 -8.32
N GLY A 29 -26.01 -2.92 -8.91
CA GLY A 29 -25.76 -3.23 -10.32
C GLY A 29 -24.28 -3.33 -10.66
N ALA A 30 -23.84 -2.43 -11.53
CA ALA A 30 -22.45 -2.35 -12.02
C ALA A 30 -21.50 -1.60 -11.06
N LEU A 31 -22.04 -0.89 -10.08
CA LEU A 31 -21.29 -0.09 -9.11
C LEU A 31 -21.00 -0.90 -7.84
N GLU A 32 -19.77 -0.86 -7.40
CA GLU A 32 -19.35 -1.32 -6.08
C GLU A 32 -18.48 -0.26 -5.44
N ALA A 33 -18.76 0.09 -4.18
CA ALA A 33 -17.98 1.05 -3.40
C ALA A 33 -17.70 0.48 -2.02
N VAL A 34 -16.58 0.87 -1.44
CA VAL A 34 -16.17 0.47 -0.10
C VAL A 34 -15.58 1.66 0.64
N LEU A 35 -15.90 1.77 1.91
CA LEU A 35 -15.28 2.69 2.86
C LEU A 35 -14.74 1.85 4.01
N VAL A 36 -13.49 2.08 4.36
CA VAL A 36 -12.84 1.44 5.52
C VAL A 36 -12.21 2.54 6.37
N ALA A 37 -12.44 2.47 7.66
CA ALA A 37 -11.73 3.30 8.64
C ALA A 37 -11.11 2.38 9.68
N ASP A 38 -9.87 2.61 10.00
CA ASP A 38 -9.15 1.82 10.99
C ASP A 38 -8.23 2.68 11.85
N THR A 39 -7.88 2.15 13.01
CA THR A 39 -6.93 2.76 13.93
C THR A 39 -6.03 1.71 14.56
N THR A 40 -4.76 2.08 14.72
CA THR A 40 -3.76 1.31 15.47
C THR A 40 -3.39 2.08 16.72
N MET A 41 -3.84 1.59 17.85
CA MET A 41 -3.49 2.12 19.16
C MET A 41 -2.14 1.53 19.59
N TYR A 42 -1.12 2.36 19.60
CA TYR A 42 0.23 1.90 19.90
C TYR A 42 0.45 1.69 21.40
N GLY A 43 1.13 0.60 21.73
CA GLY A 43 1.47 0.27 23.11
C GLY A 43 2.56 1.17 23.68
N THR A 44 2.53 1.41 24.97
CA THR A 44 3.48 2.25 25.72
C THR A 44 4.89 1.65 25.86
N TYR A 45 5.08 0.39 25.41
CA TYR A 45 6.40 -0.28 25.40
C TYR A 45 7.38 0.32 24.39
N ARG A 46 6.89 1.15 23.49
CA ARG A 46 7.73 1.83 22.50
C ARG A 46 8.49 2.95 23.17
N THR A 47 9.76 2.70 23.47
CA THR A 47 10.67 3.67 24.06
C THR A 47 11.70 4.10 23.03
N GLY A 48 11.98 5.40 22.95
CA GLY A 48 13.00 5.99 22.09
C GLY A 48 12.48 6.98 21.07
N THR A 49 13.34 7.40 20.17
CA THR A 49 13.09 8.46 19.18
C THR A 49 12.11 8.08 18.06
N ALA A 50 11.65 6.84 18.04
CA ALA A 50 10.72 6.30 17.03
C ALA A 50 9.33 6.03 17.61
N ALA A 51 9.02 6.45 18.82
CA ALA A 51 7.69 6.30 19.40
C ALA A 51 6.76 7.37 18.84
N SER A 52 5.65 6.97 18.20
CA SER A 52 4.55 7.90 17.95
C SER A 52 3.95 8.32 19.29
N LYS A 53 3.50 9.55 19.37
CA LYS A 53 2.77 10.07 20.53
C LYS A 53 1.27 9.82 20.39
N ASP A 54 0.82 9.65 19.15
CA ASP A 54 -0.57 9.53 18.78
C ASP A 54 -0.85 8.15 18.17
N ASP A 55 -2.10 7.73 18.20
CA ASP A 55 -2.54 6.49 17.59
C ASP A 55 -2.64 6.64 16.07
N GLY A 56 -2.19 5.62 15.36
CA GLY A 56 -2.28 5.59 13.90
C GLY A 56 -3.72 5.44 13.42
N TRP A 57 -4.08 6.10 12.35
CA TRP A 57 -5.39 5.99 11.73
C TRP A 57 -5.29 5.91 10.21
N THR A 58 -6.26 5.25 9.58
CA THR A 58 -6.39 5.18 8.13
C THR A 58 -7.86 5.27 7.73
N VAL A 59 -8.14 6.04 6.67
CA VAL A 59 -9.43 6.05 6.00
C VAL A 59 -9.22 5.75 4.52
N THR A 60 -9.83 4.68 4.05
CA THR A 60 -9.77 4.27 2.64
C THR A 60 -11.17 4.32 2.03
N PHE A 61 -11.29 5.01 0.91
CA PHE A 61 -12.48 5.01 0.08
C PHE A 61 -12.12 4.52 -1.31
N GLY A 62 -12.91 3.61 -1.85
CA GLY A 62 -12.66 3.10 -3.19
C GLY A 62 -13.87 2.41 -3.79
N GLY A 63 -13.74 2.08 -5.06
CA GLY A 63 -14.80 1.37 -5.75
C GLY A 63 -14.45 1.01 -7.18
N ASN A 64 -15.40 0.39 -7.82
CA ASN A 64 -15.31 0.05 -9.23
C ASN A 64 -16.67 0.18 -9.91
N TYR A 65 -16.61 0.39 -11.21
CA TYR A 65 -17.78 0.39 -12.08
C TYR A 65 -17.49 -0.47 -13.31
N THR A 66 -18.41 -1.37 -13.63
CA THR A 66 -18.31 -2.24 -14.81
C THR A 66 -19.31 -1.77 -15.86
N PHE A 67 -18.82 -1.28 -16.99
CA PHE A 67 -19.62 -0.83 -18.12
C PHE A 67 -20.20 -2.00 -18.91
N ASP A 68 -21.22 -1.72 -19.70
CA ASP A 68 -21.69 -2.65 -20.72
C ASP A 68 -20.52 -2.97 -21.67
N GLY A 69 -20.34 -4.27 -21.99
CA GLY A 69 -19.16 -4.71 -22.73
C GLY A 69 -17.97 -5.15 -21.87
N GLY A 70 -18.08 -5.04 -20.52
CA GLY A 70 -17.17 -5.65 -19.56
C GLY A 70 -15.94 -4.82 -19.22
N VAL A 71 -15.81 -3.60 -19.74
CA VAL A 71 -14.77 -2.65 -19.28
C VAL A 71 -15.04 -2.29 -17.83
N LYS A 72 -14.02 -2.44 -16.97
CA LYS A 72 -14.13 -2.08 -15.56
C LYS A 72 -13.13 -0.97 -15.23
N VAL A 73 -13.61 0.08 -14.59
CA VAL A 73 -12.76 1.12 -13.98
C VAL A 73 -12.74 0.94 -12.47
N LEU A 74 -11.60 1.23 -11.87
CA LEU A 74 -11.37 1.13 -10.43
C LEU A 74 -10.69 2.42 -9.97
N ALA A 75 -11.10 2.91 -8.82
CA ALA A 75 -10.42 4.02 -8.18
C ALA A 75 -10.43 3.82 -6.67
N PHE A 76 -9.36 4.20 -6.01
CA PHE A 76 -9.37 4.33 -4.57
C PHE A 76 -8.48 5.49 -4.12
N THR A 77 -8.79 6.00 -2.93
CA THR A 77 -7.95 6.96 -2.22
C THR A 77 -7.86 6.55 -0.76
N GLN A 78 -6.73 6.84 -0.16
CA GLN A 78 -6.44 6.55 1.24
C GLN A 78 -5.81 7.78 1.88
N PHE A 79 -6.25 8.10 3.09
CA PHE A 79 -5.66 9.10 3.97
C PHE A 79 -5.22 8.39 5.24
N PHE A 80 -4.07 8.77 5.76
CA PHE A 80 -3.53 8.14 6.96
C PHE A 80 -2.71 9.15 7.77
N GLY A 81 -2.68 8.93 9.07
CA GLY A 81 -1.84 9.70 9.99
C GLY A 81 -1.26 8.79 11.05
N ASP A 82 -0.06 9.12 11.51
CA ASP A 82 0.71 8.38 12.51
C ASP A 82 0.84 6.87 12.24
N GLN A 83 0.84 6.48 10.95
CA GLN A 83 0.98 5.07 10.56
C GLN A 83 2.44 4.64 10.52
N GLU A 84 2.78 3.59 11.25
CA GLU A 84 4.09 2.98 11.16
C GLU A 84 4.23 2.19 9.85
N LEU A 85 5.10 2.66 8.97
CA LEU A 85 5.44 1.95 7.75
C LEU A 85 6.83 1.30 7.89
N PRO A 86 6.88 -0.03 8.06
CA PRO A 86 8.16 -0.73 8.11
C PRO A 86 8.84 -0.72 6.74
N ALA A 87 10.16 -0.85 6.74
CA ALA A 87 10.90 -1.09 5.51
C ALA A 87 10.54 -2.46 4.94
N PHE A 88 10.04 -2.50 3.72
CA PHE A 88 9.85 -3.75 2.99
C PHE A 88 11.07 -4.03 2.11
N ARG A 89 11.77 -5.11 2.37
CA ARG A 89 12.81 -5.61 1.47
C ARG A 89 12.18 -6.25 0.24
N GLY A 90 12.68 -5.91 -0.95
CA GLY A 90 12.28 -6.50 -2.23
C GLY A 90 11.06 -5.88 -2.91
N GLY A 91 10.57 -4.73 -2.46
CA GLY A 91 9.60 -3.92 -3.19
C GLY A 91 10.27 -3.01 -4.21
N VAL A 92 9.52 -2.63 -5.25
CA VAL A 92 10.01 -1.67 -6.26
C VAL A 92 10.36 -0.34 -5.59
N GLY A 93 11.61 0.06 -5.69
CA GLY A 93 12.13 1.32 -5.12
C GLY A 93 12.51 1.27 -3.64
N THR A 94 12.30 0.15 -2.92
CA THR A 94 12.59 0.06 -1.49
C THR A 94 14.07 0.05 -1.15
N ASP A 95 14.92 -0.51 -1.99
CA ASP A 95 16.37 -0.54 -1.74
C ASP A 95 16.97 0.87 -1.69
N GLY A 96 16.47 1.79 -2.52
CA GLY A 96 16.87 3.19 -2.49
C GLY A 96 16.43 3.91 -1.23
N ILE A 97 15.25 3.61 -0.70
CA ILE A 97 14.74 4.18 0.54
C ILE A 97 15.59 3.74 1.73
N MET A 98 15.90 2.45 1.82
CA MET A 98 16.75 1.91 2.88
C MET A 98 18.16 2.52 2.87
N ALA A 99 18.71 2.80 1.70
CA ALA A 99 19.99 3.48 1.59
C ALA A 99 19.97 4.91 2.16
N VAL A 100 18.83 5.61 2.06
CA VAL A 100 18.66 6.98 2.59
C VAL A 100 18.26 6.99 4.07
N THR A 101 17.39 6.08 4.49
CA THR A 101 16.83 6.04 5.85
C THR A 101 17.62 5.16 6.82
N GLY A 102 18.64 4.44 6.35
CA GLY A 102 19.50 3.61 7.18
C GLY A 102 18.78 2.42 7.83
N ASP A 103 18.05 1.62 7.06
CA ASP A 103 17.28 0.45 7.50
C ASP A 103 16.12 0.75 8.48
N LYS A 104 15.83 2.02 8.75
CA LYS A 104 14.76 2.41 9.69
C LYS A 104 13.37 2.42 9.04
N GLY A 105 13.30 2.22 7.71
CA GLY A 105 12.05 2.36 6.97
C GLY A 105 11.57 3.79 6.88
N TYR A 106 10.28 3.96 6.64
CA TYR A 106 9.67 5.29 6.60
C TYR A 106 9.44 5.87 8.01
N GLY A 107 9.32 5.02 9.02
CA GLY A 107 8.91 5.41 10.37
C GLY A 107 7.40 5.61 10.49
N PHE A 108 7.01 6.54 11.35
CA PHE A 108 5.62 7.00 11.45
C PHE A 108 5.39 8.08 10.40
N VAL A 109 4.34 7.94 9.62
CA VAL A 109 4.04 8.78 8.47
C VAL A 109 2.61 9.28 8.48
N ASP A 110 2.45 10.48 7.95
CA ASP A 110 1.19 11.13 7.61
C ASP A 110 1.12 11.29 6.09
N GLY A 111 -0.08 11.22 5.51
CA GLY A 111 -0.18 11.44 4.09
C GLY A 111 -1.44 10.90 3.44
N TRP A 112 -1.38 10.82 2.14
CA TRP A 112 -2.46 10.30 1.32
C TRP A 112 -1.93 9.60 0.07
N GLY A 113 -2.77 8.77 -0.51
CA GLY A 113 -2.51 8.15 -1.80
C GLY A 113 -3.77 7.93 -2.59
N ALA A 114 -3.64 7.89 -3.90
CA ALA A 114 -4.75 7.56 -4.79
C ALA A 114 -4.28 6.64 -5.92
N SER A 115 -5.18 5.81 -6.42
CA SER A 115 -4.93 5.04 -7.63
C SER A 115 -6.16 4.96 -8.51
N PHE A 116 -5.89 4.80 -9.81
CA PHE A 116 -6.89 4.59 -10.83
C PHE A 116 -6.45 3.42 -11.72
N GLY A 117 -7.37 2.51 -12.00
CA GLY A 117 -7.12 1.34 -12.83
C GLY A 117 -8.23 1.07 -13.83
N VAL A 118 -7.87 0.38 -14.91
CA VAL A 118 -8.81 -0.06 -15.94
C VAL A 118 -8.55 -1.53 -16.26
N HIS A 119 -9.63 -2.31 -16.36
CA HIS A 119 -9.63 -3.65 -16.93
C HIS A 119 -10.39 -3.61 -18.26
N TYR A 120 -9.74 -4.02 -19.32
CA TYR A 120 -10.29 -3.99 -20.66
C TYR A 120 -10.30 -5.41 -21.26
N PRO A 121 -11.48 -6.01 -21.49
CA PRO A 121 -11.58 -7.30 -22.16
C PRO A 121 -11.11 -7.19 -23.61
N VAL A 122 -10.14 -7.97 -24.01
CA VAL A 122 -9.57 -7.96 -25.37
C VAL A 122 -8.89 -9.28 -25.70
N ALA A 123 -9.01 -9.74 -26.92
CA ALA A 123 -8.31 -10.92 -27.47
C ALA A 123 -8.46 -12.20 -26.59
N GLY A 124 -9.63 -12.43 -26.02
CA GLY A 124 -9.92 -13.61 -25.19
C GLY A 124 -9.37 -13.53 -23.75
N GLY A 125 -8.79 -12.43 -23.38
CA GLY A 125 -8.26 -12.15 -22.04
C GLY A 125 -8.67 -10.78 -21.52
N THR A 126 -7.93 -10.27 -20.56
CA THR A 126 -8.15 -8.96 -19.95
C THR A 126 -6.85 -8.19 -19.86
N LEU A 127 -6.78 -7.06 -20.54
CA LEU A 127 -5.72 -6.07 -20.35
C LEU A 127 -6.05 -5.25 -19.10
N LYS A 128 -5.06 -5.06 -18.25
CA LYS A 128 -5.16 -4.26 -17.01
C LYS A 128 -4.12 -3.16 -17.03
N GLY A 129 -4.51 -1.98 -16.62
CA GLY A 129 -3.61 -0.85 -16.44
C GLY A 129 -3.93 -0.15 -15.13
N GLN A 130 -2.91 0.41 -14.48
CA GLN A 130 -3.05 1.15 -13.23
C GLN A 130 -2.01 2.25 -13.15
N ILE A 131 -2.44 3.39 -12.62
CA ILE A 131 -1.57 4.45 -12.13
C ILE A 131 -1.85 4.68 -10.65
N ALA A 132 -0.83 5.03 -9.89
CA ALA A 132 -0.98 5.37 -8.48
C ALA A 132 -0.02 6.51 -8.12
N TYR A 133 -0.45 7.30 -7.15
CA TYR A 133 0.31 8.39 -6.58
C TYR A 133 0.18 8.34 -5.06
N ARG A 134 1.26 8.66 -4.35
CA ARG A 134 1.30 8.76 -2.90
C ARG A 134 2.19 9.92 -2.50
N ASP A 135 1.72 10.69 -1.55
CA ASP A 135 2.43 11.80 -0.93
C ASP A 135 2.34 11.64 0.59
N MET A 136 3.47 11.65 1.25
CA MET A 136 3.55 11.47 2.68
C MET A 136 4.82 12.07 3.25
N ASP A 137 4.78 12.43 4.51
CA ASP A 137 5.93 12.87 5.29
C ASP A 137 6.08 12.03 6.57
N ASN A 138 7.24 12.11 7.19
CA ASN A 138 7.51 11.43 8.44
C ASN A 138 7.94 12.38 9.55
N GLN A 139 8.00 11.87 10.78
CA GLN A 139 8.40 12.63 11.98
C GLN A 139 9.81 13.26 11.92
N ASN A 140 10.62 12.97 10.92
CA ASN A 140 11.96 13.51 10.72
C ASN A 140 12.03 14.57 9.60
N ASP A 141 10.88 15.14 9.23
CA ASP A 141 10.74 16.10 8.13
C ASP A 141 11.32 15.56 6.81
N VAL A 142 11.04 14.30 6.50
CA VAL A 142 11.35 13.68 5.21
C VAL A 142 10.07 13.52 4.42
N ASP A 143 10.00 14.18 3.28
CA ASP A 143 8.89 14.08 2.33
C ASP A 143 9.14 12.92 1.36
N PHE A 144 8.11 12.13 1.11
CA PHE A 144 8.13 10.99 0.20
C PHE A 144 7.00 11.11 -0.82
N THR A 145 7.35 11.39 -2.05
CA THR A 145 6.40 11.42 -3.16
C THR A 145 6.64 10.23 -4.09
N ARG A 146 5.66 9.36 -4.25
CA ARG A 146 5.78 8.19 -5.14
C ARG A 146 4.71 8.19 -6.21
N TRP A 147 5.12 7.84 -7.43
CA TRP A 147 4.21 7.44 -8.47
C TRP A 147 4.53 6.02 -8.98
N THR A 148 3.50 5.34 -9.43
CA THR A 148 3.61 3.98 -9.95
C THR A 148 2.74 3.85 -11.19
N VAL A 149 3.24 3.15 -12.20
CA VAL A 149 2.45 2.70 -13.34
C VAL A 149 2.65 1.20 -13.50
N ALA A 150 1.56 0.49 -13.77
CA ALA A 150 1.61 -0.94 -14.03
C ALA A 150 0.64 -1.32 -15.15
N ALA A 151 1.02 -2.33 -15.92
CA ALA A 151 0.14 -2.94 -16.90
C ALA A 151 0.31 -4.46 -16.87
N GLY A 152 -0.74 -5.18 -17.25
CA GLY A 152 -0.72 -6.63 -17.28
C GLY A 152 -1.80 -7.19 -18.18
N TYR A 153 -1.63 -8.46 -18.55
CA TYR A 153 -2.58 -9.18 -19.36
C TYR A 153 -2.83 -10.55 -18.76
N ASP A 154 -4.09 -10.88 -18.53
CA ASP A 154 -4.54 -12.19 -18.08
C ASP A 154 -5.22 -12.91 -19.22
N TYR A 155 -4.84 -14.15 -19.48
CA TYR A 155 -5.45 -15.00 -20.51
C TYR A 155 -5.95 -16.32 -19.92
N SER A 156 -7.23 -16.60 -20.11
CA SER A 156 -7.84 -17.83 -19.64
C SER A 156 -7.62 -18.97 -20.64
N LEU A 157 -6.81 -19.95 -20.29
CA LEU A 157 -6.61 -21.18 -21.07
C LEU A 157 -7.81 -22.13 -20.93
N SER A 158 -8.47 -22.11 -19.79
CA SER A 158 -9.68 -22.91 -19.49
C SER A 158 -10.46 -22.24 -18.35
N LYS A 159 -11.62 -22.85 -17.98
CA LYS A 159 -12.38 -22.42 -16.80
C LYS A 159 -11.60 -22.48 -15.48
N ARG A 160 -10.52 -23.27 -15.44
CA ARG A 160 -9.71 -23.49 -14.23
C ARG A 160 -8.28 -22.99 -14.35
N THR A 161 -7.80 -22.68 -15.55
CA THR A 161 -6.41 -22.33 -15.77
C THR A 161 -6.31 -21.00 -16.49
N ALA A 162 -5.52 -20.11 -15.96
CA ALA A 162 -5.15 -18.84 -16.59
C ALA A 162 -3.64 -18.62 -16.53
N VAL A 163 -3.12 -17.93 -17.51
CA VAL A 163 -1.74 -17.38 -17.51
C VAL A 163 -1.81 -15.87 -17.43
N TYR A 164 -0.80 -15.27 -16.86
CA TYR A 164 -0.71 -13.81 -16.79
C TYR A 164 0.72 -13.33 -16.95
N ALA A 165 0.84 -12.14 -17.48
CA ALA A 165 2.09 -11.37 -17.50
C ALA A 165 1.77 -9.95 -17.06
N MET A 166 2.64 -9.37 -16.23
CA MET A 166 2.48 -7.99 -15.79
C MET A 166 3.85 -7.33 -15.62
N ALA A 167 3.88 -6.02 -15.80
CA ALA A 167 5.05 -5.19 -15.58
C ALA A 167 4.63 -3.93 -14.84
N GLY A 168 5.50 -3.44 -13.97
CA GLY A 168 5.30 -2.21 -13.23
C GLY A 168 6.60 -1.43 -13.09
N TYR A 169 6.46 -0.12 -12.97
CA TYR A 169 7.53 0.81 -12.67
C TYR A 169 7.08 1.74 -11.56
N SER A 170 7.95 1.99 -10.60
CA SER A 170 7.76 2.97 -9.54
C SER A 170 8.97 3.88 -9.43
N GLN A 171 8.71 5.12 -9.13
CA GLN A 171 9.72 6.10 -8.76
C GLN A 171 9.26 6.80 -7.47
N GLU A 172 10.18 6.97 -6.54
CA GLU A 172 9.94 7.71 -5.32
C GLU A 172 10.96 8.82 -5.18
N LYS A 173 10.50 10.01 -4.84
CA LYS A 173 11.34 11.16 -4.52
C LYS A 173 11.35 11.33 -3.01
N LEU A 174 12.54 11.43 -2.45
CA LEU A 174 12.77 11.71 -1.03
C LEU A 174 13.41 13.09 -0.92
N GLU A 175 12.80 13.94 -0.13
CA GLU A 175 13.30 15.29 0.15
C GLU A 175 13.42 15.47 1.65
N GLN A 176 14.54 16.02 2.10
CA GLN A 176 14.73 16.42 3.48
C GLN A 176 15.40 17.79 3.50
N ALA A 177 14.89 18.69 4.33
CA ALA A 177 15.43 20.04 4.45
C ALA A 177 16.96 20.01 4.68
N LYS A 178 17.69 20.76 3.87
CA LYS A 178 19.18 20.90 3.92
C LYS A 178 19.97 19.66 3.52
N LYS A 179 19.36 18.63 2.91
CA LYS A 179 20.04 17.47 2.35
C LYS A 179 19.76 17.33 0.86
N GLU A 180 20.61 16.57 0.18
CA GLU A 180 20.36 16.23 -1.23
C GLU A 180 19.14 15.34 -1.34
N SER A 181 18.28 15.62 -2.33
CA SER A 181 17.14 14.79 -2.65
C SER A 181 17.61 13.48 -3.30
N ALA A 182 16.95 12.37 -2.97
CA ALA A 182 17.16 11.09 -3.63
C ALA A 182 15.91 10.71 -4.43
N THR A 183 16.12 10.04 -5.57
CA THR A 183 15.02 9.63 -6.46
C THR A 183 15.20 8.15 -6.85
N PRO A 184 15.05 7.22 -5.89
CA PRO A 184 15.10 5.79 -6.19
C PRO A 184 13.94 5.38 -7.11
N ASN A 185 14.23 4.45 -7.99
CA ASN A 185 13.22 3.85 -8.86
C ASN A 185 13.46 2.35 -9.02
N GLY A 186 12.45 1.67 -9.53
CA GLY A 186 12.55 0.26 -9.80
C GLY A 186 11.45 -0.23 -10.72
N TYR A 187 11.68 -1.37 -11.33
CA TYR A 187 10.71 -2.05 -12.17
C TYR A 187 10.58 -3.51 -11.76
N GLN A 188 9.44 -4.09 -12.06
CA GLN A 188 9.18 -5.51 -11.83
C GLN A 188 8.44 -6.09 -13.02
N ILE A 189 8.82 -7.30 -13.42
CA ILE A 189 8.11 -8.11 -14.41
C ILE A 189 7.73 -9.42 -13.74
N VAL A 190 6.47 -9.81 -13.87
CA VAL A 190 5.95 -11.05 -13.30
C VAL A 190 5.21 -11.82 -14.38
N ILE A 191 5.49 -13.11 -14.51
CA ILE A 191 4.78 -14.04 -15.37
C ILE A 191 4.37 -15.23 -14.50
N GLY A 192 3.14 -15.68 -14.65
CA GLY A 192 2.66 -16.79 -13.84
C GLY A 192 1.45 -17.49 -14.39
N THR A 193 1.07 -18.55 -13.70
CA THR A 193 -0.14 -19.33 -13.97
C THR A 193 -0.99 -19.44 -12.72
N VAL A 194 -2.30 -19.49 -12.89
CA VAL A 194 -3.27 -19.79 -11.84
C VAL A 194 -4.04 -21.03 -12.24
N HIS A 195 -4.05 -22.05 -11.39
CA HIS A 195 -4.89 -23.23 -11.57
C HIS A 195 -5.80 -23.40 -10.34
N ARG A 196 -7.11 -23.58 -10.58
CA ARG A 196 -8.12 -23.79 -9.53
C ARG A 196 -8.56 -25.25 -9.56
N PHE A 197 -8.47 -25.91 -8.45
CA PHE A 197 -8.91 -27.30 -8.22
C PHE A 197 -10.39 -27.39 -7.93
#